data_df721a3bf17b36a0d9996ada7a828c5c
#
_entry.id   df721a3bf17b36a0d9996ada7a828c5c
#
_cell.length_a   1.000
_cell.length_b   1.000
_cell.length_c   1.000
_cell.angle_alpha   90.00
_cell.angle_beta   90.00
_cell.angle_gamma   90.00
#
_symmetry.space_group_name_H-M   'P 1'
#
loop_
_entity.id
_entity.type
_entity.pdbx_description
1 polymer ?
#
loop_
_entity_poly.entity_id
_entity_poly.type
_entity_poly.pdbx_seq_one_letter_code
_entity_poly.pdbx_strand_id
1 'polypeptide(L)'
;MNKKRFAIFTGVLLFLNISIFAQFITVKKDAKGWRLMEDRKEIEVKGIVWSYTPIGETHTYDLWSKSDEFIERMIDTDMPMLKAMGVNAIRCFSDIPPKWVEYIYTKYGIYTIVNNLLGRYGVTVNGTWYANTDYSDLYTRETLIAMAEETAEKYRAVNGVLMYMFGNESNYGLVWSGSEIENLPVGEQNTVKAGYLYSLLEEAMAACKDIDPFHPVGGMTSLLLKRRFFESLTV
;
A
#
# COMPACT_ATOMS: atom_id res chain seq x y z
N MET A 1 -50.80 43.73 35.96
CA MET A 1 -50.33 43.40 34.59
C MET A 1 -48.95 42.76 34.69
N ASN A 2 -48.88 41.43 34.72
CA ASN A 2 -47.63 40.67 34.84
C ASN A 2 -47.08 40.36 33.46
N LYS A 3 -45.93 40.94 33.10
CA LYS A 3 -45.18 40.58 31.86
C LYS A 3 -44.25 39.39 32.20
N LYS A 4 -44.61 38.19 31.75
CA LYS A 4 -43.72 37.04 31.75
C LYS A 4 -42.68 37.20 30.65
N ARG A 5 -41.41 37.31 31.03
CA ARG A 5 -40.28 37.28 30.09
C ARG A 5 -39.98 35.81 29.74
N PHE A 6 -40.17 35.47 28.46
CA PHE A 6 -39.75 34.17 27.90
C PHE A 6 -38.27 34.30 27.54
N ALA A 7 -37.39 33.53 28.22
CA ALA A 7 -36.01 33.42 27.84
C ALA A 7 -35.87 32.26 26.83
N ILE A 8 -35.52 32.60 25.57
CA ILE A 8 -35.20 31.62 24.53
C ILE A 8 -33.74 31.21 24.77
N PHE A 9 -33.55 29.96 25.20
CA PHE A 9 -32.23 29.36 25.30
C PHE A 9 -31.87 28.79 23.92
N THR A 10 -31.05 29.53 23.17
CA THR A 10 -30.47 29.03 21.92
C THR A 10 -29.29 28.16 22.24
N GLY A 11 -29.51 26.84 22.27
CA GLY A 11 -28.45 25.84 22.40
C GLY A 11 -27.61 25.81 21.13
N VAL A 12 -26.39 26.30 21.18
CA VAL A 12 -25.39 26.12 20.14
C VAL A 12 -24.89 24.68 20.24
N LEU A 13 -25.36 23.80 19.35
CA LEU A 13 -24.76 22.48 19.15
C LEU A 13 -23.39 22.67 18.47
N LEU A 14 -22.32 22.64 19.25
CA LEU A 14 -20.97 22.44 18.71
C LEU A 14 -20.88 21.02 18.18
N PHE A 15 -20.94 20.85 16.86
CA PHE A 15 -20.50 19.63 16.21
C PHE A 15 -18.98 19.56 16.33
N LEU A 16 -18.49 18.84 17.34
CA LEU A 16 -17.11 18.37 17.36
C LEU A 16 -16.96 17.43 16.17
N ASN A 17 -16.35 17.90 15.09
CA ASN A 17 -15.81 17.02 14.07
C ASN A 17 -14.66 16.22 14.74
N ILE A 18 -14.98 15.08 15.29
CA ILE A 18 -13.98 14.08 15.66
C ILE A 18 -13.48 13.54 14.33
N SER A 19 -12.39 14.10 13.84
CA SER A 19 -11.60 13.46 12.80
C SER A 19 -11.11 12.14 13.42
N ILE A 20 -11.73 11.03 13.03
CA ILE A 20 -11.21 9.70 13.32
C ILE A 20 -9.94 9.60 12.49
N PHE A 21 -8.80 9.90 13.11
CA PHE A 21 -7.51 9.65 12.49
C PHE A 21 -7.33 8.13 12.48
N ALA A 22 -7.00 7.60 11.30
CA ALA A 22 -6.43 6.27 11.18
C ALA A 22 -5.21 6.15 12.11
N GLN A 23 -4.82 4.93 12.41
CA GLN A 23 -3.64 4.66 13.23
C GLN A 23 -2.42 5.39 12.73
N PHE A 24 -1.63 5.92 13.67
CA PHE A 24 -0.41 6.64 13.36
C PHE A 24 0.78 5.68 13.40
N ILE A 25 1.20 5.23 12.23
CA ILE A 25 2.36 4.33 12.08
C ILE A 25 3.56 5.15 11.61
N THR A 26 4.66 5.11 12.36
CA THR A 26 5.87 5.87 12.04
C THR A 26 7.10 4.99 11.96
N VAL A 27 8.09 5.44 11.20
CA VAL A 27 9.42 4.85 11.20
C VAL A 27 10.35 5.70 12.07
N LYS A 28 11.00 5.08 13.04
CA LYS A 28 11.97 5.73 13.94
C LYS A 28 13.36 5.16 13.71
N LYS A 29 14.35 6.04 13.57
CA LYS A 29 15.77 5.68 13.57
C LYS A 29 16.42 6.10 14.88
N ASP A 30 17.11 5.18 15.53
CA ASP A 30 17.92 5.47 16.72
C ASP A 30 19.18 4.56 16.76
N ALA A 31 19.88 4.53 17.90
CA ALA A 31 21.08 3.70 18.07
C ALA A 31 20.84 2.19 17.86
N LYS A 32 19.59 1.72 17.97
CA LYS A 32 19.19 0.32 17.72
C LYS A 32 18.83 0.04 16.25
N GLY A 33 18.86 1.07 15.38
CA GLY A 33 18.51 0.98 13.98
C GLY A 33 17.12 1.52 13.66
N TRP A 34 16.54 1.05 12.56
CA TRP A 34 15.20 1.44 12.10
C TRP A 34 14.13 0.58 12.76
N ARG A 35 13.08 1.22 13.26
CA ARG A 35 11.95 0.56 13.93
C ARG A 35 10.62 1.14 13.47
N LEU A 36 9.62 0.27 13.37
CA LEU A 36 8.25 0.65 13.11
C LEU A 36 7.55 0.92 14.45
N MET A 37 6.82 2.01 14.53
CA MET A 37 6.18 2.45 15.77
C MET A 37 4.69 2.72 15.54
N GLU A 38 3.85 2.27 16.45
CA GLU A 38 2.45 2.68 16.59
C GLU A 38 2.31 3.41 17.92
N ASP A 39 1.86 4.64 17.91
CA ASP A 39 1.64 5.44 19.12
C ASP A 39 2.78 5.35 20.16
N ARG A 40 4.04 5.38 19.69
CA ARG A 40 5.28 5.23 20.50
C ARG A 40 5.61 3.81 20.94
N LYS A 41 4.78 2.81 20.61
CA LYS A 41 5.06 1.40 20.85
C LYS A 41 5.73 0.79 19.62
N GLU A 42 6.79 0.03 19.85
CA GLU A 42 7.49 -0.68 18.77
C GLU A 42 6.64 -1.84 18.25
N ILE A 43 6.54 -1.94 16.92
CA ILE A 43 5.91 -3.07 16.23
C ILE A 43 7.03 -3.94 15.65
N GLU A 44 7.17 -5.17 16.16
CA GLU A 44 7.93 -6.21 15.50
C GLU A 44 7.03 -6.90 14.47
N VAL A 45 7.32 -6.71 13.18
CA VAL A 45 6.50 -7.28 12.11
C VAL A 45 6.80 -8.77 11.95
N LYS A 46 5.79 -9.60 12.19
CA LYS A 46 5.76 -11.04 11.91
C LYS A 46 4.75 -11.29 10.81
N GLY A 47 5.18 -11.01 9.57
CA GLY A 47 4.31 -10.95 8.41
C GLY A 47 4.37 -12.21 7.55
N ILE A 48 3.29 -12.45 6.82
CA ILE A 48 3.19 -13.48 5.79
C ILE A 48 2.50 -12.91 4.55
N VAL A 49 2.88 -13.42 3.37
CA VAL A 49 2.06 -13.23 2.18
C VAL A 49 0.86 -14.18 2.26
N TRP A 50 -0.33 -13.58 2.28
CA TRP A 50 -1.58 -14.32 2.35
C TRP A 50 -2.41 -14.05 1.09
N SER A 51 -2.88 -15.12 0.46
CA SER A 51 -3.77 -15.05 -0.69
C SER A 51 -4.64 -16.28 -0.68
N TYR A 52 -5.94 -16.10 -0.42
CA TYR A 52 -6.86 -17.23 -0.41
C TYR A 52 -7.04 -17.79 -1.82
N THR A 53 -6.71 -19.07 -1.97
CA THR A 53 -6.90 -19.80 -3.23
C THR A 53 -7.44 -21.21 -2.89
N PRO A 54 -8.68 -21.54 -3.28
CA PRO A 54 -9.25 -22.87 -3.02
C PRO A 54 -8.47 -23.96 -3.76
N ILE A 55 -8.56 -25.17 -3.27
CA ILE A 55 -8.00 -26.36 -3.95
C ILE A 55 -8.65 -26.48 -5.35
N GLY A 56 -7.80 -26.59 -6.37
CA GLY A 56 -8.23 -26.67 -7.77
C GLY A 56 -8.30 -25.33 -8.51
N GLU A 57 -8.14 -24.22 -7.81
CA GLU A 57 -8.06 -22.87 -8.38
C GLU A 57 -6.61 -22.42 -8.55
N THR A 58 -6.42 -21.31 -9.26
CA THR A 58 -5.10 -20.74 -9.53
C THR A 58 -4.88 -19.44 -8.74
N HIS A 59 -3.67 -18.88 -8.82
CA HIS A 59 -3.31 -17.58 -8.22
C HIS A 59 -4.15 -16.39 -8.74
N THR A 60 -4.92 -16.58 -9.80
CA THR A 60 -5.86 -15.58 -10.35
C THR A 60 -7.23 -15.62 -9.69
N TYR A 61 -7.43 -16.51 -8.70
CA TYR A 61 -8.70 -16.57 -7.97
C TYR A 61 -8.98 -15.25 -7.26
N ASP A 62 -10.11 -14.65 -7.60
CA ASP A 62 -10.55 -13.41 -6.99
C ASP A 62 -11.52 -13.67 -5.83
N LEU A 63 -10.97 -13.65 -4.61
CA LEU A 63 -11.75 -13.76 -3.38
C LEU A 63 -12.70 -12.57 -3.22
N TRP A 64 -12.23 -11.36 -3.60
CA TRP A 64 -12.93 -10.11 -3.31
C TRP A 64 -14.17 -9.88 -4.18
N SER A 65 -14.34 -10.66 -5.25
CA SER A 65 -15.56 -10.69 -6.08
C SER A 65 -16.69 -11.58 -5.51
N LYS A 66 -16.43 -12.30 -4.42
CA LYS A 66 -17.41 -13.20 -3.81
C LYS A 66 -18.36 -12.44 -2.88
N SER A 67 -19.41 -13.15 -2.38
CA SER A 67 -20.31 -12.54 -1.41
C SER A 67 -19.59 -12.25 -0.08
N ASP A 68 -20.09 -11.26 0.65
CA ASP A 68 -19.52 -10.86 1.93
C ASP A 68 -19.50 -12.02 2.93
N GLU A 69 -20.53 -12.84 2.96
CA GLU A 69 -20.62 -14.01 3.84
C GLU A 69 -19.58 -15.07 3.50
N PHE A 70 -19.24 -15.21 2.21
CA PHE A 70 -18.19 -16.13 1.79
C PHE A 70 -16.81 -15.59 2.21
N ILE A 71 -16.54 -14.31 1.93
CA ILE A 71 -15.27 -13.64 2.25
C ILE A 71 -15.04 -13.67 3.76
N GLU A 72 -16.05 -13.28 4.56
CA GLU A 72 -15.98 -13.29 6.02
C GLU A 72 -15.64 -14.70 6.54
N ARG A 73 -16.32 -15.73 6.05
CA ARG A 73 -16.05 -17.12 6.45
C ARG A 73 -14.63 -17.55 6.12
N MET A 74 -14.05 -17.13 4.97
CA MET A 74 -12.68 -17.48 4.61
C MET A 74 -11.67 -16.75 5.50
N ILE A 75 -11.89 -15.47 5.76
CA ILE A 75 -11.08 -14.68 6.71
C ILE A 75 -11.16 -15.32 8.11
N ASP A 76 -12.35 -15.65 8.57
CA ASP A 76 -12.59 -16.25 9.90
C ASP A 76 -12.03 -17.68 10.04
N THR A 77 -11.75 -18.32 8.93
CA THR A 77 -11.05 -19.62 8.92
C THR A 77 -9.55 -19.43 9.04
N ASP A 78 -8.95 -18.53 8.25
CA ASP A 78 -7.50 -18.42 8.12
C ASP A 78 -6.87 -17.53 9.20
N MET A 79 -7.47 -16.38 9.53
CA MET A 79 -6.86 -15.40 10.42
C MET A 79 -6.63 -15.92 11.85
N PRO A 80 -7.51 -16.72 12.46
CA PRO A 80 -7.23 -17.35 13.77
C PRO A 80 -6.00 -18.26 13.74
N MET A 81 -5.79 -19.00 12.65
CA MET A 81 -4.61 -19.86 12.48
C MET A 81 -3.33 -19.03 12.33
N LEU A 82 -3.36 -17.97 11.53
CA LEU A 82 -2.23 -17.04 11.39
C LEU A 82 -1.89 -16.38 12.72
N LYS A 83 -2.90 -15.93 13.46
CA LYS A 83 -2.70 -15.34 14.79
C LYS A 83 -2.10 -16.34 15.78
N ALA A 84 -2.54 -17.59 15.77
CA ALA A 84 -1.98 -18.66 16.61
C ALA A 84 -0.50 -18.96 16.27
N MET A 85 -0.09 -18.74 15.02
CA MET A 85 1.32 -18.80 14.60
C MET A 85 2.14 -17.57 15.00
N GLY A 86 1.51 -16.55 15.59
CA GLY A 86 2.15 -15.29 15.98
C GLY A 86 2.24 -14.26 14.85
N VAL A 87 1.54 -14.47 13.73
CA VAL A 87 1.47 -13.50 12.63
C VAL A 87 0.68 -12.28 13.08
N ASN A 88 1.23 -11.09 12.80
CA ASN A 88 0.60 -9.81 13.10
C ASN A 88 0.47 -8.89 11.88
N ALA A 89 0.93 -9.33 10.70
CA ALA A 89 0.78 -8.58 9.46
C ALA A 89 0.61 -9.52 8.27
N ILE A 90 -0.24 -9.14 7.32
CA ILE A 90 -0.40 -9.82 6.03
C ILE A 90 -0.10 -8.87 4.88
N ARG A 91 0.35 -9.43 3.77
CA ARG A 91 0.43 -8.77 2.47
C ARG A 91 -0.28 -9.63 1.44
N CYS A 92 -1.09 -9.02 0.57
CA CYS A 92 -1.65 -9.68 -0.60
C CYS A 92 -1.02 -9.11 -1.88
N PHE A 93 -1.02 -9.91 -2.96
CA PHE A 93 -0.62 -9.41 -4.28
C PHE A 93 -1.73 -8.59 -4.94
N SER A 94 -2.98 -8.82 -4.57
CA SER A 94 -4.14 -8.02 -4.95
C SER A 94 -4.58 -7.11 -3.81
N ASP A 95 -5.22 -6.01 -4.15
CA ASP A 95 -5.81 -5.10 -3.18
C ASP A 95 -6.86 -5.79 -2.31
N ILE A 96 -6.71 -5.72 -1.00
CA ILE A 96 -7.77 -6.08 -0.05
C ILE A 96 -8.74 -4.89 0.06
N PRO A 97 -10.05 -5.03 -0.21
CA PRO A 97 -10.98 -3.92 -0.03
C PRO A 97 -10.93 -3.32 1.38
N PRO A 98 -11.00 -2.00 1.55
CA PRO A 98 -10.84 -1.31 2.83
C PRO A 98 -11.64 -1.90 3.99
N LYS A 99 -12.90 -2.28 3.74
CA LYS A 99 -13.76 -2.89 4.76
C LYS A 99 -13.19 -4.20 5.34
N TRP A 100 -12.47 -4.98 4.52
CA TRP A 100 -11.86 -6.23 4.95
C TRP A 100 -10.51 -6.02 5.65
N VAL A 101 -9.78 -4.98 5.29
CA VAL A 101 -8.61 -4.53 6.06
C VAL A 101 -9.03 -4.18 7.49
N GLU A 102 -10.05 -3.35 7.62
CA GLU A 102 -10.58 -2.94 8.93
C GLU A 102 -11.18 -4.11 9.71
N TYR A 103 -11.91 -5.02 9.04
CA TYR A 103 -12.45 -6.22 9.65
C TYR A 103 -11.36 -7.13 10.22
N ILE A 104 -10.34 -7.43 9.42
CA ILE A 104 -9.20 -8.27 9.82
C ILE A 104 -8.49 -7.67 11.02
N TYR A 105 -8.22 -6.37 10.96
CA TYR A 105 -7.53 -5.68 12.06
C TYR A 105 -8.39 -5.63 13.33
N THR A 106 -9.63 -5.20 13.23
CA THR A 106 -10.53 -5.05 14.39
C THR A 106 -10.77 -6.38 15.10
N LYS A 107 -10.94 -7.46 14.34
CA LYS A 107 -11.29 -8.77 14.89
C LYS A 107 -10.06 -9.58 15.35
N TYR A 108 -8.96 -9.47 14.62
CA TYR A 108 -7.80 -10.35 14.82
C TYR A 108 -6.52 -9.60 15.23
N GLY A 109 -6.48 -8.27 15.12
CA GLY A 109 -5.28 -7.48 15.39
C GLY A 109 -4.16 -7.76 14.39
N ILE A 110 -4.50 -8.14 13.16
CA ILE A 110 -3.55 -8.40 12.08
C ILE A 110 -3.58 -7.22 11.13
N TYR A 111 -2.44 -6.58 10.94
CA TYR A 111 -2.27 -5.45 10.02
C TYR A 111 -2.24 -5.91 8.57
N THR A 112 -2.53 -4.97 7.68
CA THR A 112 -2.39 -5.16 6.24
C THR A 112 -1.30 -4.25 5.68
N ILE A 113 -0.36 -4.85 4.94
CA ILE A 113 0.55 -4.11 4.08
C ILE A 113 -0.17 -3.93 2.74
N VAL A 114 -0.57 -2.69 2.45
CA VAL A 114 -1.24 -2.33 1.20
C VAL A 114 -0.23 -2.38 0.07
N ASN A 115 -0.54 -3.14 -0.99
CA ASN A 115 0.38 -3.34 -2.10
C ASN A 115 -0.24 -2.83 -3.40
N ASN A 116 0.50 -1.99 -4.12
CA ASN A 116 0.21 -1.61 -5.50
C ASN A 116 1.39 -2.04 -6.37
N LEU A 117 1.12 -2.81 -7.40
CA LEU A 117 2.15 -3.40 -8.27
C LEU A 117 2.88 -2.39 -9.15
N LEU A 118 2.34 -1.18 -9.27
CA LEU A 118 2.90 -0.04 -9.99
C LEU A 118 3.39 -0.41 -11.41
N GLY A 119 2.51 -1.06 -12.17
CA GLY A 119 2.81 -1.46 -13.55
C GLY A 119 3.80 -2.62 -13.71
N ARG A 120 4.17 -3.31 -12.62
CA ARG A 120 5.18 -4.39 -12.66
C ARG A 120 4.88 -5.49 -13.68
N TYR A 121 3.62 -5.78 -13.91
CA TYR A 121 3.14 -6.82 -14.84
C TYR A 121 2.30 -6.27 -15.97
N GLY A 122 2.47 -4.98 -16.27
CA GLY A 122 1.74 -4.26 -17.30
C GLY A 122 0.85 -3.16 -16.74
N VAL A 123 0.39 -2.28 -17.60
CA VAL A 123 -0.41 -1.11 -17.25
C VAL A 123 -1.39 -0.78 -18.38
N THR A 124 -2.55 -0.27 -18.02
CA THR A 124 -3.49 0.33 -18.96
C THR A 124 -3.29 1.84 -18.99
N VAL A 125 -2.91 2.39 -20.13
CA VAL A 125 -2.75 3.83 -20.33
C VAL A 125 -3.73 4.27 -21.41
N ASN A 126 -4.57 5.25 -21.13
CA ASN A 126 -5.58 5.76 -22.07
C ASN A 126 -6.44 4.63 -22.69
N GLY A 127 -6.83 3.63 -21.90
CA GLY A 127 -7.65 2.50 -22.35
C GLY A 127 -6.90 1.41 -23.12
N THR A 128 -5.60 1.54 -23.34
CA THR A 128 -4.77 0.54 -24.02
C THR A 128 -3.90 -0.20 -23.01
N TRP A 129 -3.93 -1.54 -23.06
CA TRP A 129 -3.09 -2.39 -22.22
C TRP A 129 -1.69 -2.56 -22.81
N TYR A 130 -0.68 -2.32 -21.98
CA TYR A 130 0.74 -2.54 -22.28
C TYR A 130 1.29 -3.60 -21.33
N ALA A 131 1.69 -4.75 -21.88
CA ALA A 131 2.23 -5.87 -21.09
C ALA A 131 3.62 -5.55 -20.49
N ASN A 132 4.43 -4.78 -21.23
CA ASN A 132 5.72 -4.27 -20.77
C ASN A 132 5.57 -2.77 -20.51
N THR A 133 5.71 -2.39 -19.26
CA THR A 133 5.57 -0.99 -18.84
C THR A 133 6.79 -0.19 -19.27
N ASP A 134 6.58 0.84 -20.05
CA ASP A 134 7.60 1.84 -20.39
C ASP A 134 7.65 2.91 -19.28
N TYR A 135 8.63 2.79 -18.39
CA TYR A 135 8.79 3.70 -17.26
C TYR A 135 9.39 5.07 -17.67
N SER A 136 9.81 5.25 -18.93
CA SER A 136 10.29 6.53 -19.46
C SER A 136 9.17 7.38 -20.05
N ASP A 137 8.06 6.75 -20.47
CA ASP A 137 6.92 7.43 -21.09
C ASP A 137 6.16 8.29 -20.07
N LEU A 138 5.95 9.55 -20.41
CA LEU A 138 5.32 10.52 -19.48
C LEU A 138 3.88 10.13 -19.11
N TYR A 139 3.08 9.66 -20.06
CA TYR A 139 1.70 9.27 -19.79
C TYR A 139 1.62 8.02 -18.92
N THR A 140 2.54 7.07 -19.12
CA THR A 140 2.68 5.89 -18.27
C THR A 140 3.06 6.31 -16.85
N ARG A 141 4.01 7.22 -16.69
CA ARG A 141 4.43 7.73 -15.38
C ARG A 141 3.29 8.44 -14.66
N GLU A 142 2.62 9.38 -15.33
CA GLU A 142 1.46 10.09 -14.77
C GLU A 142 0.36 9.11 -14.33
N THR A 143 0.06 8.09 -15.16
CA THR A 143 -0.92 7.06 -14.82
C THR A 143 -0.52 6.29 -13.55
N LEU A 144 0.74 5.88 -13.45
CA LEU A 144 1.23 5.10 -12.31
C LEU A 144 1.33 5.93 -11.02
N ILE A 145 1.69 7.20 -11.11
CA ILE A 145 1.68 8.14 -9.98
C ILE A 145 0.24 8.34 -9.50
N ALA A 146 -0.71 8.60 -10.42
CA ALA A 146 -2.12 8.72 -10.08
C ALA A 146 -2.68 7.45 -9.41
N MET A 147 -2.24 6.25 -9.82
CA MET A 147 -2.61 5.00 -9.13
C MET A 147 -2.06 4.92 -7.71
N ALA A 148 -0.88 5.48 -7.45
CA ALA A 148 -0.33 5.56 -6.09
C ALA A 148 -1.10 6.54 -5.22
N GLU A 149 -1.50 7.69 -5.76
CA GLU A 149 -2.36 8.69 -5.12
C GLU A 149 -3.72 8.09 -4.78
N GLU A 150 -4.36 7.41 -5.74
CA GLU A 150 -5.65 6.74 -5.54
C GLU A 150 -5.56 5.67 -4.45
N THR A 151 -4.45 4.91 -4.42
CA THR A 151 -4.19 3.94 -3.36
C THR A 151 -4.13 4.62 -1.99
N ALA A 152 -3.41 5.73 -1.85
CA ALA A 152 -3.33 6.47 -0.60
C ALA A 152 -4.71 7.02 -0.18
N GLU A 153 -5.44 7.66 -1.09
CA GLU A 153 -6.81 8.15 -0.82
C GLU A 153 -7.75 7.05 -0.35
N LYS A 154 -7.65 5.87 -0.96
CA LYS A 154 -8.49 4.71 -0.65
C LYS A 154 -8.27 4.18 0.78
N TYR A 155 -7.04 4.25 1.27
CA TYR A 155 -6.67 3.55 2.51
C TYR A 155 -6.25 4.47 3.67
N ARG A 156 -5.99 5.76 3.48
CA ARG A 156 -5.47 6.68 4.51
C ARG A 156 -6.31 6.78 5.80
N ALA A 157 -7.60 6.47 5.71
CA ALA A 157 -8.51 6.51 6.85
C ALA A 157 -8.93 5.11 7.35
N VAL A 158 -8.28 4.05 6.86
CA VAL A 158 -8.64 2.66 7.16
C VAL A 158 -7.80 2.14 8.32
N ASN A 159 -8.45 1.72 9.41
CA ASN A 159 -7.76 1.10 10.54
C ASN A 159 -7.16 -0.25 10.12
N GLY A 160 -5.94 -0.52 10.57
CA GLY A 160 -5.23 -1.76 10.26
C GLY A 160 -4.29 -1.68 9.07
N VAL A 161 -4.17 -0.53 8.42
CA VAL A 161 -3.10 -0.31 7.46
C VAL A 161 -1.77 -0.19 8.22
N LEU A 162 -0.77 -0.99 7.84
CA LEU A 162 0.55 -0.92 8.43
C LEU A 162 1.47 0.02 7.63
N MET A 163 1.46 -0.12 6.33
CA MET A 163 2.26 0.65 5.39
C MET A 163 1.82 0.40 3.95
N TYR A 164 2.29 1.25 3.04
CA TYR A 164 2.17 1.05 1.61
C TYR A 164 3.45 0.47 1.03
N MET A 165 3.31 -0.48 0.10
CA MET A 165 4.43 -1.10 -0.61
C MET A 165 4.16 -1.07 -2.11
N PHE A 166 4.99 -0.36 -2.87
CA PHE A 166 4.86 -0.27 -4.31
C PHE A 166 5.77 -1.24 -5.05
N GLY A 167 5.22 -1.89 -6.08
CA GLY A 167 5.91 -2.89 -6.88
C GLY A 167 5.87 -4.30 -6.29
N ASN A 168 6.53 -5.21 -6.97
CA ASN A 168 6.82 -6.56 -6.53
C ASN A 168 8.02 -7.09 -7.32
N GLU A 169 9.16 -7.29 -6.66
CA GLU A 169 10.39 -7.73 -7.33
C GLU A 169 10.70 -6.88 -8.59
N SER A 170 10.49 -5.57 -8.50
CA SER A 170 10.49 -4.65 -9.64
C SER A 170 11.80 -4.69 -10.43
N ASN A 171 12.91 -4.97 -9.76
CA ASN A 171 14.22 -5.12 -10.39
C ASN A 171 14.35 -6.33 -11.33
N TYR A 172 13.53 -7.37 -11.21
CA TYR A 172 13.53 -8.47 -12.19
C TYR A 172 13.04 -8.02 -13.57
N GLY A 173 12.17 -7.00 -13.63
CA GLY A 173 11.71 -6.43 -14.89
C GLY A 173 12.79 -5.66 -15.66
N LEU A 174 13.91 -5.34 -15.04
CA LEU A 174 15.01 -4.63 -15.69
C LEU A 174 15.66 -5.45 -16.83
N VAL A 175 15.62 -6.77 -16.75
CA VAL A 175 16.18 -7.66 -17.79
C VAL A 175 15.22 -7.88 -18.97
N TRP A 176 13.99 -7.39 -18.88
CA TRP A 176 13.02 -7.52 -19.95
C TRP A 176 13.25 -6.45 -21.00
N SER A 177 13.06 -6.79 -22.26
CA SER A 177 13.11 -5.81 -23.35
C SER A 177 12.02 -4.74 -23.15
N GLY A 178 12.30 -3.55 -23.63
CA GLY A 178 11.38 -2.42 -23.62
C GLY A 178 11.78 -1.40 -24.66
N SER A 179 10.81 -0.66 -25.20
CA SER A 179 11.03 0.34 -26.25
C SER A 179 11.98 1.45 -25.81
N GLU A 180 11.96 1.78 -24.54
CA GLU A 180 12.77 2.84 -23.92
C GLU A 180 14.29 2.56 -23.95
N ILE A 181 14.67 1.30 -24.18
CA ILE A 181 16.08 0.88 -24.14
C ILE A 181 16.57 0.18 -25.41
N GLU A 182 15.69 -0.12 -26.37
CA GLU A 182 16.05 -0.96 -27.54
C GLU A 182 17.17 -0.38 -28.41
N ASN A 183 17.28 0.96 -28.47
CA ASN A 183 18.29 1.67 -29.22
C ASN A 183 19.59 1.93 -28.44
N LEU A 184 19.70 1.44 -27.21
CA LEU A 184 20.86 1.60 -26.37
C LEU A 184 21.80 0.41 -26.49
N PRO A 185 23.14 0.62 -26.28
CA PRO A 185 24.08 -0.48 -26.11
C PRO A 185 23.64 -1.44 -25.00
N VAL A 186 23.72 -2.75 -25.24
CA VAL A 186 23.25 -3.79 -24.31
C VAL A 186 23.82 -3.60 -22.89
N GLY A 187 25.08 -3.12 -22.79
CA GLY A 187 25.71 -2.87 -21.49
C GLY A 187 25.11 -1.70 -20.69
N GLU A 188 24.35 -0.81 -21.32
CA GLU A 188 23.76 0.38 -20.71
C GLU A 188 22.26 0.20 -20.39
N GLN A 189 21.60 -0.70 -21.11
CA GLN A 189 20.14 -0.87 -21.07
C GLN A 189 19.59 -1.02 -19.64
N ASN A 190 20.15 -1.94 -18.86
CA ASN A 190 19.69 -2.19 -17.49
C ASN A 190 19.88 -0.99 -16.57
N THR A 191 20.97 -0.23 -16.74
CA THR A 191 21.24 0.96 -15.92
C THR A 191 20.26 2.07 -16.22
N VAL A 192 19.99 2.32 -17.52
CA VAL A 192 19.04 3.35 -17.94
C VAL A 192 17.61 2.98 -17.50
N LYS A 193 17.19 1.74 -17.75
CA LYS A 193 15.87 1.26 -17.33
C LYS A 193 15.70 1.32 -15.80
N ALA A 194 16.75 0.99 -15.05
CA ALA A 194 16.75 1.13 -13.59
C ALA A 194 16.55 2.58 -13.15
N GLY A 195 17.19 3.54 -13.85
CA GLY A 195 17.00 4.97 -13.60
C GLY A 195 15.54 5.39 -13.74
N TYR A 196 14.87 5.01 -14.84
CA TYR A 196 13.45 5.30 -15.04
C TYR A 196 12.56 4.65 -13.98
N LEU A 197 12.77 3.36 -13.70
CA LEU A 197 11.98 2.63 -12.69
C LEU A 197 12.12 3.23 -11.29
N TYR A 198 13.36 3.48 -10.84
CA TYR A 198 13.58 3.94 -9.47
C TYR A 198 13.16 5.39 -9.28
N SER A 199 13.32 6.27 -10.28
CA SER A 199 12.78 7.63 -10.21
C SER A 199 11.25 7.63 -10.16
N LEU A 200 10.59 6.74 -10.91
CA LEU A 200 9.13 6.59 -10.81
C LEU A 200 8.69 6.09 -9.43
N LEU A 201 9.38 5.09 -8.88
CA LEU A 201 9.08 4.61 -7.52
C LEU A 201 9.22 5.73 -6.48
N GLU A 202 10.25 6.57 -6.59
CA GLU A 202 10.45 7.72 -5.71
C GLU A 202 9.31 8.73 -5.86
N GLU A 203 8.92 9.11 -7.07
CA GLU A 203 7.82 10.03 -7.35
C GLU A 203 6.49 9.48 -6.83
N ALA A 204 6.19 8.20 -7.08
CA ALA A 204 4.97 7.55 -6.61
C ALA A 204 4.90 7.45 -5.08
N MET A 205 6.03 7.15 -4.43
CA MET A 205 6.12 7.15 -2.96
C MET A 205 5.93 8.55 -2.38
N ALA A 206 6.50 9.58 -3.00
CA ALA A 206 6.30 10.97 -2.58
C ALA A 206 4.84 11.40 -2.72
N ALA A 207 4.21 11.15 -3.87
CA ALA A 207 2.80 11.45 -4.10
C ALA A 207 1.87 10.73 -3.11
N CYS A 208 2.13 9.46 -2.82
CA CYS A 208 1.41 8.72 -1.78
C CYS A 208 1.58 9.37 -0.40
N LYS A 209 2.80 9.81 -0.07
CA LYS A 209 3.13 10.41 1.22
C LYS A 209 2.52 11.80 1.40
N ASP A 210 2.32 12.54 0.32
CA ASP A 210 1.63 13.85 0.35
C ASP A 210 0.15 13.69 0.71
N ILE A 211 -0.47 12.58 0.31
CA ILE A 211 -1.87 12.27 0.62
C ILE A 211 -2.00 11.62 2.00
N ASP A 212 -1.11 10.68 2.33
CA ASP A 212 -1.09 10.00 3.62
C ASP A 212 0.26 10.17 4.34
N PRO A 213 0.43 11.26 5.09
CA PRO A 213 1.65 11.51 5.86
C PRO A 213 1.81 10.58 7.07
N PHE A 214 0.79 9.78 7.42
CA PHE A 214 0.74 9.03 8.68
C PHE A 214 1.23 7.58 8.56
N HIS A 215 1.27 7.01 7.34
CA HIS A 215 1.76 5.67 7.14
C HIS A 215 3.10 5.66 6.39
N PRO A 216 4.00 4.71 6.71
CA PRO A 216 5.22 4.51 5.94
C PRO A 216 4.93 4.05 4.51
N VAL A 217 5.80 4.45 3.60
CA VAL A 217 5.75 4.04 2.20
C VAL A 217 7.09 3.43 1.79
N GLY A 218 7.07 2.35 1.02
CA GLY A 218 8.26 1.68 0.54
C GLY A 218 8.11 1.11 -0.86
N GLY A 219 9.25 0.95 -1.56
CA GLY A 219 9.33 0.26 -2.84
C GLY A 219 9.79 -1.19 -2.69
N MET A 220 9.21 -2.12 -3.42
CA MET A 220 9.58 -3.54 -3.36
C MET A 220 10.53 -3.93 -4.48
N THR A 221 11.76 -4.22 -4.09
CA THR A 221 12.78 -4.82 -4.95
C THR A 221 13.23 -6.15 -4.36
N SER A 222 13.74 -7.07 -5.17
CA SER A 222 14.35 -8.28 -4.63
C SER A 222 15.75 -7.99 -4.07
N LEU A 223 16.16 -8.76 -3.08
CA LEU A 223 17.43 -8.59 -2.33
C LEU A 223 18.73 -8.75 -3.15
N LEU A 224 18.65 -9.02 -4.45
CA LEU A 224 19.82 -9.31 -5.29
C LEU A 224 20.61 -8.07 -5.74
N LEU A 225 20.16 -6.85 -5.48
CA LEU A 225 20.91 -5.64 -5.81
C LEU A 225 21.80 -5.22 -4.64
N LYS A 226 23.11 -5.17 -4.92
CA LYS A 226 24.15 -4.72 -4.00
C LYS A 226 23.81 -3.37 -3.37
N ARG A 227 24.03 -3.23 -2.07
CA ARG A 227 23.85 -2.13 -1.11
C ARG A 227 24.05 -0.68 -1.58
N ARG A 228 24.43 -0.38 -2.81
CA ARG A 228 24.80 0.98 -3.23
C ARG A 228 23.63 1.89 -3.63
N PHE A 229 22.41 1.37 -3.82
CA PHE A 229 21.25 2.17 -4.21
C PHE A 229 20.34 2.61 -3.06
N PHE A 230 20.53 2.10 -1.85
CA PHE A 230 19.68 2.40 -0.70
C PHE A 230 20.12 3.59 0.14
N GLU A 231 21.24 4.24 -0.16
CA GLU A 231 21.72 5.40 0.61
C GLU A 231 21.00 6.72 0.26
N SER A 232 20.18 6.73 -0.81
CA SER A 232 19.42 7.91 -1.24
C SER A 232 17.92 7.89 -0.86
N LEU A 233 17.43 6.83 -0.24
CA LEU A 233 16.06 6.81 0.27
C LEU A 233 15.99 7.61 1.57
N THR A 234 15.77 8.91 1.43
CA THR A 234 15.38 9.78 2.54
C THR A 234 14.00 9.42 3.03
N VAL A 235 13.91 9.09 4.30
CA VAL A 235 12.70 8.87 5.09
C VAL A 235 12.00 10.21 5.33
#